data_7c2bd5c8a97f7517cbfc5ad7808abcc1
#
_entry.id   7c2bd5c8a97f7517cbfc5ad7808abcc1
#
_cell.length_a   1.000
_cell.length_b   1.000
_cell.length_c   1.000
_cell.angle_alpha   90.00
_cell.angle_beta   90.00
_cell.angle_gamma   90.00
#
_symmetry.space_group_name_H-M   'P 1'
#
loop_
_entity.id
_entity.type
_entity.pdbx_description
1 polymer ?
#
loop_
_entity_poly.entity_id
_entity_poly.type
_entity_poly.pdbx_seq_one_letter_code
_entity_poly.pdbx_strand_id
1 'polypeptide(L)'
;MKGKHKIEVRSGRVVFTIELERNITILRGDSATGKTTLVEMLQAYETYGRQSGVTVSCDKPCRVLSGVNWELQLNATHDSIVFVDEGSTFVSSLDFARAIQHSDNYYVLVTREDLSTLPYSVNAILELKKTTSRFKRTYNKAYPVYDSLTASNVQLENVEKLLTEDANSGYQLFTKIGEKYGVACIPAAGKDNIKQKIFPMKSEKVLVIADGAAFGPQMNDIYRLMQEDNAKFSLYLPESLEWLLLKADLLGQPDILEILQHPADFIESSEFFSWERFFTNLLEQRTKDIPYMRYDKGKLPEFYLQEENLEKIIAEME
;
A
#
# COMPACT_ATOMS: atom_id res chain seq x y z
N MET A 1 -5.25 -11.40 -10.99
CA MET A 1 -6.51 -11.05 -10.25
C MET A 1 -6.61 -9.53 -10.12
N LYS A 2 -7.80 -8.98 -10.23
CA LYS A 2 -8.12 -7.56 -10.01
C LYS A 2 -9.48 -7.43 -9.34
N GLY A 3 -9.82 -6.23 -8.86
CA GLY A 3 -11.10 -5.93 -8.21
C GLY A 3 -11.02 -5.91 -6.68
N LYS A 4 -12.16 -5.57 -6.09
CA LYS A 4 -12.35 -5.57 -4.63
C LYS A 4 -13.02 -6.87 -4.21
N HIS A 5 -12.45 -7.53 -3.21
CA HIS A 5 -12.93 -8.81 -2.71
C HIS A 5 -13.31 -8.67 -1.24
N LYS A 6 -14.54 -9.07 -0.92
CA LYS A 6 -15.03 -9.14 0.45
C LYS A 6 -15.06 -10.58 0.93
N ILE A 7 -14.34 -10.84 2.02
CA ILE A 7 -14.23 -12.14 2.64
C ILE A 7 -15.01 -12.11 3.95
N GLU A 8 -15.93 -13.04 4.13
CA GLU A 8 -16.57 -13.31 5.42
C GLU A 8 -16.30 -14.75 5.82
N VAL A 9 -15.65 -14.94 6.98
CA VAL A 9 -15.41 -16.24 7.58
C VAL A 9 -16.21 -16.34 8.87
N ARG A 10 -17.08 -17.31 8.99
CA ARG A 10 -18.05 -17.44 10.08
C ARG A 10 -18.04 -18.81 10.71
N SER A 11 -18.08 -18.84 12.05
CA SER A 11 -18.45 -20.01 12.85
C SER A 11 -19.61 -19.68 13.78
N GLY A 12 -20.04 -20.63 14.61
CA GLY A 12 -21.11 -20.41 15.59
C GLY A 12 -20.85 -19.24 16.55
N ARG A 13 -19.60 -18.92 16.84
CA ARG A 13 -19.19 -17.94 17.87
C ARG A 13 -18.53 -16.68 17.32
N VAL A 14 -17.89 -16.75 16.16
CA VAL A 14 -17.07 -15.66 15.62
C VAL A 14 -17.36 -15.43 14.15
N VAL A 15 -17.27 -14.15 13.76
CA VAL A 15 -17.34 -13.69 12.36
C VAL A 15 -16.16 -12.80 12.09
N PHE A 16 -15.45 -13.05 10.99
CA PHE A 16 -14.42 -12.20 10.44
C PHE A 16 -14.90 -11.59 9.14
N THR A 17 -14.63 -10.30 8.95
CA THR A 17 -14.90 -9.58 7.70
C THR A 17 -13.64 -8.83 7.28
N ILE A 18 -13.15 -9.09 6.07
CA ILE A 18 -11.98 -8.45 5.48
C ILE A 18 -12.35 -8.00 4.07
N GLU A 19 -11.98 -6.79 3.72
CA GLU A 19 -12.11 -6.25 2.37
C GLU A 19 -10.72 -6.05 1.79
N LEU A 20 -10.46 -6.60 0.61
CA LEU A 20 -9.18 -6.54 -0.09
C LEU A 20 -9.37 -5.84 -1.44
N GLU A 21 -8.40 -5.04 -1.82
CA GLU A 21 -8.36 -4.40 -3.14
C GLU A 21 -6.94 -4.41 -3.75
N ARG A 22 -5.98 -5.04 -3.04
CA ARG A 22 -4.58 -5.08 -3.44
C ARG A 22 -4.04 -6.50 -3.39
N ASN A 23 -3.06 -6.76 -4.23
CA ASN A 23 -2.42 -8.07 -4.34
C ASN A 23 -1.72 -8.52 -3.04
N ILE A 24 -1.19 -7.59 -2.23
CA ILE A 24 -0.54 -7.90 -0.95
C ILE A 24 -1.21 -7.09 0.15
N THR A 25 -1.76 -7.78 1.14
CA THR A 25 -2.35 -7.19 2.35
C THR A 25 -1.65 -7.78 3.57
N ILE A 26 -1.21 -6.90 4.48
CA ILE A 26 -0.61 -7.28 5.76
C ILE A 26 -1.68 -7.22 6.84
N LEU A 27 -1.91 -8.32 7.53
CA LEU A 27 -2.82 -8.36 8.67
C LEU A 27 -2.00 -8.32 9.96
N ARG A 28 -1.90 -7.14 10.56
CA ARG A 28 -1.19 -6.86 11.82
C ARG A 28 -2.12 -6.88 13.04
N GLY A 29 -1.58 -6.65 14.18
CA GLY A 29 -2.24 -6.44 15.46
C GLY A 29 -1.71 -7.34 16.56
N ASP A 30 -2.11 -7.00 17.79
CA ASP A 30 -1.65 -7.66 19.01
C ASP A 30 -2.07 -9.14 19.10
N SER A 31 -1.47 -9.83 20.08
CA SER A 31 -1.90 -11.18 20.46
C SER A 31 -3.39 -11.18 20.85
N ALA A 32 -4.07 -12.28 20.60
CA ALA A 32 -5.49 -12.48 20.91
C ALA A 32 -6.51 -11.64 20.09
N THR A 33 -6.10 -11.02 18.99
CA THR A 33 -7.04 -10.34 18.05
C THR A 33 -7.80 -11.33 17.15
N GLY A 34 -7.40 -12.62 17.16
CA GLY A 34 -8.08 -13.68 16.40
C GLY A 34 -7.47 -13.97 15.02
N LYS A 35 -6.28 -13.45 14.70
CA LYS A 35 -5.62 -13.70 13.40
C LYS A 35 -5.38 -15.19 13.14
N THR A 36 -4.73 -15.88 14.09
CA THR A 36 -4.50 -17.34 14.01
C THR A 36 -5.81 -18.10 13.94
N THR A 37 -6.83 -17.71 14.73
CA THR A 37 -8.17 -18.32 14.64
C THR A 37 -8.79 -18.18 13.25
N LEU A 38 -8.63 -17.03 12.59
CA LEU A 38 -9.08 -16.83 11.21
C LEU A 38 -8.42 -17.84 10.26
N VAL A 39 -7.07 -17.97 10.33
CA VAL A 39 -6.33 -18.90 9.47
C VAL A 39 -6.68 -20.35 9.77
N GLU A 40 -6.79 -20.74 11.06
CA GLU A 40 -7.23 -22.07 11.47
C GLU A 40 -8.65 -22.40 10.95
N MET A 41 -9.57 -21.44 10.98
CA MET A 41 -10.91 -21.62 10.43
C MET A 41 -10.89 -21.82 8.92
N LEU A 42 -10.09 -21.08 8.19
CA LEU A 42 -9.92 -21.25 6.75
C LEU A 42 -9.31 -22.62 6.42
N GLN A 43 -8.28 -23.04 7.15
CA GLN A 43 -7.66 -24.35 7.00
C GLN A 43 -8.63 -25.51 7.31
N ALA A 44 -9.44 -25.38 8.36
CA ALA A 44 -10.49 -26.35 8.68
C ALA A 44 -11.55 -26.43 7.58
N TYR A 45 -11.96 -25.28 7.03
CA TYR A 45 -12.89 -25.24 5.91
C TYR A 45 -12.31 -25.85 4.64
N GLU A 46 -11.05 -25.60 4.34
CA GLU A 46 -10.36 -26.19 3.19
C GLU A 46 -10.26 -27.71 3.30
N THR A 47 -10.02 -28.23 4.52
CA THR A 47 -9.87 -29.67 4.78
C THR A 47 -11.21 -30.41 4.83
N TYR A 48 -12.22 -29.85 5.52
CA TYR A 48 -13.47 -30.56 5.87
C TYR A 48 -14.72 -29.95 5.22
N GLY A 49 -14.57 -28.85 4.47
CA GLY A 49 -15.70 -28.12 3.88
C GLY A 49 -16.74 -27.71 4.93
N ARG A 50 -18.01 -27.91 4.63
CA ARG A 50 -19.13 -27.57 5.54
C ARG A 50 -19.13 -28.39 6.84
N GLN A 51 -18.47 -29.55 6.89
CA GLN A 51 -18.38 -30.38 8.09
C GLN A 51 -17.49 -29.75 9.18
N SER A 52 -16.63 -28.79 8.82
CA SER A 52 -15.85 -28.01 9.78
C SER A 52 -16.68 -27.12 10.71
N GLY A 53 -17.97 -26.90 10.40
CA GLY A 53 -18.80 -25.91 11.08
C GLY A 53 -18.42 -24.44 10.75
N VAL A 54 -17.53 -24.24 9.78
CA VAL A 54 -17.13 -22.93 9.24
C VAL A 54 -17.83 -22.67 7.91
N THR A 55 -18.19 -21.43 7.69
CA THR A 55 -18.69 -20.93 6.39
C THR A 55 -17.75 -19.84 5.89
N VAL A 56 -17.31 -19.94 4.66
CA VAL A 56 -16.52 -18.93 3.96
C VAL A 56 -17.36 -18.38 2.82
N SER A 57 -17.53 -17.07 2.80
CA SER A 57 -18.21 -16.33 1.72
C SER A 57 -17.23 -15.36 1.10
N CYS A 58 -16.89 -15.61 -0.15
CA CYS A 58 -16.06 -14.77 -1.00
C CYS A 58 -16.36 -15.13 -2.45
N ASP A 59 -16.14 -14.21 -3.38
CA ASP A 59 -16.25 -14.45 -4.83
C ASP A 59 -15.04 -15.23 -5.39
N LYS A 60 -13.94 -15.28 -4.62
CA LYS A 60 -12.73 -16.05 -4.95
C LYS A 60 -12.48 -17.17 -3.93
N PRO A 61 -11.84 -18.28 -4.33
CA PRO A 61 -11.40 -19.28 -3.39
C PRO A 61 -10.43 -18.71 -2.36
N CYS A 62 -10.64 -19.04 -1.07
CA CYS A 62 -9.68 -18.72 -0.01
C CYS A 62 -8.84 -19.97 0.27
N ARG A 63 -7.52 -19.84 0.25
CA ARG A 63 -6.55 -20.92 0.46
C ARG A 63 -5.61 -20.57 1.59
N VAL A 64 -5.08 -21.57 2.28
CA VAL A 64 -4.04 -21.39 3.30
C VAL A 64 -2.73 -21.97 2.79
N LEU A 65 -1.69 -21.15 2.73
CA LEU A 65 -0.35 -21.58 2.33
C LEU A 65 0.51 -21.77 3.58
N SER A 66 1.09 -22.96 3.75
CA SER A 66 1.84 -23.30 4.96
C SER A 66 2.87 -24.41 4.74
N GLY A 67 3.85 -24.48 5.65
CA GLY A 67 4.82 -25.56 5.73
C GLY A 67 5.93 -25.47 4.69
N VAL A 68 6.79 -26.48 4.68
CA VAL A 68 8.02 -26.53 3.87
C VAL A 68 7.77 -26.70 2.36
N ASN A 69 6.61 -27.19 1.99
CA ASN A 69 6.22 -27.42 0.57
C ASN A 69 5.41 -26.24 0.00
N TRP A 70 5.58 -25.04 0.54
CA TRP A 70 4.81 -23.86 0.15
C TRP A 70 4.93 -23.56 -1.36
N GLU A 71 6.09 -23.77 -1.99
CA GLU A 71 6.29 -23.53 -3.42
C GLU A 71 5.41 -24.43 -4.29
N LEU A 72 5.30 -25.71 -3.95
CA LEU A 72 4.44 -26.65 -4.68
C LEU A 72 2.95 -26.28 -4.52
N GLN A 73 2.55 -25.88 -3.30
CA GLN A 73 1.18 -25.42 -3.03
C GLN A 73 0.89 -24.16 -3.82
N LEU A 74 1.80 -23.19 -3.83
CA LEU A 74 1.65 -21.92 -4.53
C LEU A 74 1.54 -22.13 -6.04
N ASN A 75 2.40 -22.97 -6.62
CA ASN A 75 2.37 -23.29 -8.05
C ASN A 75 1.07 -23.96 -8.51
N ALA A 76 0.33 -24.58 -7.59
CA ALA A 76 -0.97 -25.19 -7.86
C ALA A 76 -2.16 -24.26 -7.52
N THR A 77 -1.88 -23.03 -7.06
CA THR A 77 -2.92 -22.09 -6.57
C THR A 77 -3.04 -20.92 -7.52
N HIS A 78 -4.21 -20.78 -8.14
CA HIS A 78 -4.51 -19.72 -9.11
C HIS A 78 -5.82 -19.04 -8.77
N ASP A 79 -5.96 -17.77 -9.17
CA ASP A 79 -7.16 -16.93 -9.02
C ASP A 79 -7.80 -17.04 -7.63
N SER A 80 -6.95 -17.03 -6.59
CA SER A 80 -7.32 -17.32 -5.20
C SER A 80 -6.83 -16.24 -4.25
N ILE A 81 -7.47 -16.13 -3.10
CA ILE A 81 -6.98 -15.32 -1.97
C ILE A 81 -6.21 -16.25 -1.04
N VAL A 82 -4.91 -16.04 -0.95
CA VAL A 82 -3.95 -16.90 -0.23
C VAL A 82 -3.64 -16.29 1.14
N PHE A 83 -3.97 -17.02 2.19
CA PHE A 83 -3.65 -16.64 3.58
C PHE A 83 -2.37 -17.34 4.02
N VAL A 84 -1.49 -16.59 4.67
CA VAL A 84 -0.25 -17.12 5.27
C VAL A 84 -0.21 -16.70 6.73
N ASP A 85 -0.10 -17.69 7.65
CA ASP A 85 -0.11 -17.43 9.08
C ASP A 85 1.24 -16.94 9.63
N GLU A 86 1.18 -16.28 10.79
CA GLU A 86 2.34 -15.84 11.57
C GLU A 86 3.26 -17.04 11.88
N GLY A 87 4.56 -16.87 11.69
CA GLY A 87 5.54 -17.96 11.87
C GLY A 87 5.93 -18.70 10.58
N SER A 88 5.32 -18.38 9.45
CA SER A 88 5.75 -18.86 8.14
C SER A 88 7.00 -18.12 7.68
N THR A 89 8.19 -18.65 8.02
CA THR A 89 9.48 -17.96 7.80
C THR A 89 9.82 -17.69 6.33
N PHE A 90 9.21 -18.42 5.40
CA PHE A 90 9.44 -18.22 3.97
C PHE A 90 8.91 -16.87 3.45
N VAL A 91 7.95 -16.23 4.13
CA VAL A 91 7.31 -14.98 3.71
C VAL A 91 8.31 -13.82 3.57
N SER A 92 9.34 -13.79 4.41
CA SER A 92 10.41 -12.77 4.35
C SER A 92 11.50 -13.08 3.32
N SER A 93 11.45 -14.24 2.64
CA SER A 93 12.47 -14.65 1.69
C SER A 93 12.32 -13.96 0.32
N LEU A 94 13.46 -13.80 -0.38
CA LEU A 94 13.46 -13.33 -1.76
C LEU A 94 12.78 -14.34 -2.71
N ASP A 95 12.82 -15.63 -2.39
CA ASP A 95 12.21 -16.67 -3.22
C ASP A 95 10.69 -16.56 -3.18
N PHE A 96 10.09 -16.30 -2.01
CA PHE A 96 8.67 -15.99 -1.91
C PHE A 96 8.30 -14.72 -2.68
N ALA A 97 9.08 -13.64 -2.52
CA ALA A 97 8.84 -12.39 -3.25
C ALA A 97 8.87 -12.60 -4.78
N ARG A 98 9.81 -13.40 -5.29
CA ARG A 98 9.89 -13.76 -6.72
C ARG A 98 8.72 -14.63 -7.17
N ALA A 99 8.35 -15.63 -6.35
CA ALA A 99 7.27 -16.55 -6.68
C ALA A 99 5.91 -15.83 -6.81
N ILE A 100 5.65 -14.80 -6.01
CA ILE A 100 4.38 -14.08 -6.05
C ILE A 100 4.36 -12.89 -7.01
N GLN A 101 5.51 -12.48 -7.56
CA GLN A 101 5.63 -11.27 -8.38
C GLN A 101 4.73 -11.24 -9.62
N HIS A 102 4.49 -12.40 -10.23
CA HIS A 102 3.65 -12.57 -11.42
C HIS A 102 2.46 -13.49 -11.18
N SER A 103 2.09 -13.64 -9.91
CA SER A 103 0.97 -14.46 -9.50
C SER A 103 -0.36 -13.77 -9.80
N ASP A 104 -1.35 -14.55 -10.18
CA ASP A 104 -2.73 -14.16 -10.35
C ASP A 104 -3.55 -14.25 -9.04
N ASN A 105 -2.88 -14.40 -7.89
CA ASN A 105 -3.49 -14.47 -6.57
C ASN A 105 -3.41 -13.11 -5.83
N TYR A 106 -4.26 -12.96 -4.81
CA TYR A 106 -4.09 -11.97 -3.74
C TYR A 106 -3.59 -12.66 -2.47
N TYR A 107 -2.80 -11.95 -1.67
CA TYR A 107 -2.15 -12.48 -0.47
C TYR A 107 -2.56 -11.71 0.78
N VAL A 108 -2.95 -12.44 1.82
CA VAL A 108 -3.17 -11.91 3.18
C VAL A 108 -2.10 -12.51 4.08
N LEU A 109 -1.09 -11.71 4.39
CA LEU A 109 0.08 -12.12 5.17
C LEU A 109 -0.12 -11.70 6.64
N VAL A 110 -0.31 -12.67 7.51
CA VAL A 110 -0.41 -12.43 8.95
C VAL A 110 0.99 -12.36 9.52
N THR A 111 1.45 -11.16 9.90
CA THR A 111 2.81 -10.97 10.41
C THR A 111 2.92 -9.72 11.28
N ARG A 112 3.92 -9.69 12.17
CA ARG A 112 4.36 -8.50 12.91
C ARG A 112 5.63 -7.92 12.35
N GLU A 113 6.31 -8.68 11.50
CA GLU A 113 7.57 -8.28 10.90
C GLU A 113 7.32 -7.35 9.70
N ASP A 114 8.28 -6.48 9.44
CA ASP A 114 8.31 -5.65 8.25
C ASP A 114 8.94 -6.46 7.11
N LEU A 115 8.13 -6.75 6.09
CA LEU A 115 8.56 -7.56 4.95
C LEU A 115 9.20 -6.68 3.88
N SER A 116 10.46 -6.30 4.07
CA SER A 116 11.20 -5.39 3.19
C SER A 116 11.37 -5.90 1.75
N THR A 117 11.22 -7.21 1.53
CA THR A 117 11.28 -7.84 0.22
C THR A 117 10.02 -7.63 -0.63
N LEU A 118 8.92 -7.15 -0.01
CA LEU A 118 7.62 -7.00 -0.65
C LEU A 118 7.20 -5.53 -0.74
N PRO A 119 6.70 -5.06 -1.89
CA PRO A 119 6.23 -3.68 -2.07
C PRO A 119 4.74 -3.57 -1.73
N TYR A 120 4.36 -3.71 -0.45
CA TYR A 120 2.97 -3.53 -0.06
C TYR A 120 2.66 -2.08 0.32
N SER A 121 1.41 -1.71 0.07
CA SER A 121 0.92 -0.35 0.35
C SER A 121 0.73 -0.11 1.85
N VAL A 122 0.90 1.15 2.24
CA VAL A 122 0.53 1.64 3.58
C VAL A 122 -0.96 1.40 3.85
N ASN A 123 -1.82 1.60 2.84
CA ASN A 123 -3.26 1.39 2.94
C ASN A 123 -3.67 -0.10 3.02
N ALA A 124 -2.75 -1.01 2.67
CA ALA A 124 -2.95 -2.46 2.76
C ALA A 124 -2.44 -3.08 4.08
N ILE A 125 -2.07 -2.27 5.06
CA ILE A 125 -1.73 -2.72 6.41
C ILE A 125 -3.00 -2.62 7.26
N LEU A 126 -3.59 -3.78 7.58
CA LEU A 126 -4.86 -3.88 8.28
C LEU A 126 -4.68 -4.42 9.69
N GLU A 127 -5.59 -4.05 10.59
CA GLU A 127 -5.74 -4.64 11.93
C GLU A 127 -7.17 -5.13 12.15
N LEU A 128 -7.32 -6.22 12.91
CA LEU A 128 -8.64 -6.72 13.31
C LEU A 128 -9.14 -5.98 14.56
N LYS A 129 -10.27 -5.29 14.43
CA LYS A 129 -10.99 -4.68 15.57
C LYS A 129 -12.17 -5.56 15.96
N LYS A 130 -12.23 -5.85 17.26
CA LYS A 130 -13.20 -6.79 17.85
C LYS A 130 -14.38 -6.04 18.44
N THR A 131 -15.60 -6.50 18.10
CA THR A 131 -16.84 -6.06 18.71
C THR A 131 -17.64 -7.27 19.17
N THR A 132 -18.14 -7.26 20.40
CA THR A 132 -18.96 -8.36 20.93
C THR A 132 -20.42 -7.94 20.94
N SER A 133 -21.28 -8.74 20.31
CA SER A 133 -22.72 -8.49 20.33
C SER A 133 -23.37 -8.93 21.66
N ARG A 134 -24.61 -8.44 21.91
CA ARG A 134 -25.46 -8.88 23.04
C ARG A 134 -25.69 -10.39 23.09
N PHE A 135 -25.57 -11.09 21.95
CA PHE A 135 -25.75 -12.55 21.82
C PHE A 135 -24.44 -13.33 21.99
N LYS A 136 -23.40 -12.76 22.60
CA LYS A 136 -22.09 -13.39 22.83
C LYS A 136 -21.36 -13.82 21.53
N ARG A 137 -21.80 -13.32 20.37
CA ARG A 137 -21.07 -13.50 19.11
C ARG A 137 -20.04 -12.40 18.95
N THR A 138 -18.82 -12.77 18.59
CA THR A 138 -17.72 -11.85 18.35
C THR A 138 -17.63 -11.52 16.86
N TYR A 139 -17.59 -10.26 16.53
CA TYR A 139 -17.35 -9.76 15.18
C TYR A 139 -15.97 -9.13 15.13
N ASN A 140 -15.16 -9.55 14.16
CA ASN A 140 -13.84 -8.99 13.89
C ASN A 140 -13.88 -8.42 12.47
N LYS A 141 -13.66 -7.12 12.35
CA LYS A 141 -13.55 -6.47 11.05
C LYS A 141 -12.14 -5.89 10.90
N ALA A 142 -11.57 -6.04 9.70
CA ALA A 142 -10.28 -5.46 9.37
C ALA A 142 -10.44 -3.99 9.00
N TYR A 143 -9.50 -3.15 9.47
CA TYR A 143 -9.42 -1.70 9.21
C TYR A 143 -7.97 -1.31 8.92
N PRO A 144 -7.73 -0.32 8.06
CA PRO A 144 -6.40 0.23 7.84
C PRO A 144 -5.80 0.76 9.16
N VAL A 145 -4.51 0.48 9.37
CA VAL A 145 -3.78 0.92 10.58
C VAL A 145 -3.44 2.40 10.52
N TYR A 146 -3.12 2.90 9.33
CA TYR A 146 -2.57 4.24 9.10
C TYR A 146 -3.52 5.19 8.35
N ASP A 147 -4.82 4.91 8.35
CA ASP A 147 -5.85 5.67 7.63
C ASP A 147 -5.78 7.19 7.90
N SER A 148 -5.60 7.59 9.16
CA SER A 148 -5.49 9.01 9.54
C SER A 148 -4.25 9.72 9.01
N LEU A 149 -3.20 8.98 8.64
CA LEU A 149 -1.96 9.56 8.11
C LEU A 149 -2.02 9.72 6.59
N THR A 150 -2.74 8.84 5.90
CA THR A 150 -2.86 8.88 4.45
C THR A 150 -3.95 9.83 3.95
N ALA A 151 -4.88 10.20 4.83
CA ALA A 151 -5.98 11.12 4.53
C ALA A 151 -5.67 12.60 4.86
N SER A 152 -4.48 12.94 5.34
CA SER A 152 -4.15 14.30 5.76
C SER A 152 -3.79 15.19 4.58
N ASN A 153 -4.45 16.34 4.47
CA ASN A 153 -4.09 17.40 3.54
C ASN A 153 -2.76 18.04 3.95
N VAL A 154 -1.92 18.36 3.00
CA VAL A 154 -0.63 18.99 3.20
C VAL A 154 -0.81 20.51 3.32
N GLN A 155 -0.18 21.12 4.32
CA GLN A 155 -0.07 22.58 4.46
C GLN A 155 1.39 22.99 4.24
N LEU A 156 1.75 23.26 3.00
CA LEU A 156 3.12 23.56 2.59
C LEU A 156 3.69 24.83 3.26
N GLU A 157 2.85 25.79 3.62
CA GLU A 157 3.28 27.03 4.31
C GLU A 157 3.85 26.77 5.72
N ASN A 158 3.50 25.63 6.31
CA ASN A 158 3.96 25.25 7.65
C ASN A 158 5.20 24.37 7.66
N VAL A 159 5.78 24.08 6.49
CA VAL A 159 6.92 23.17 6.31
C VAL A 159 8.23 23.95 6.24
N GLU A 160 9.27 23.45 6.89
CA GLU A 160 10.62 24.03 6.86
C GLU A 160 11.52 23.32 5.84
N LYS A 161 11.26 22.02 5.58
CA LYS A 161 12.02 21.21 4.62
C LYS A 161 11.13 20.16 3.98
N LEU A 162 11.43 19.80 2.73
CA LEU A 162 10.87 18.63 2.06
C LEU A 162 11.92 17.52 2.03
N LEU A 163 11.51 16.28 2.30
CA LEU A 163 12.34 15.08 2.16
C LEU A 163 11.64 14.11 1.20
N THR A 164 12.16 13.97 -0.02
CA THR A 164 11.59 13.06 -1.03
C THR A 164 12.24 11.68 -0.97
N GLU A 165 11.48 10.63 -1.29
CA GLU A 165 11.97 9.26 -1.38
C GLU A 165 13.04 9.13 -2.47
N ASP A 166 12.72 9.56 -3.69
CA ASP A 166 13.60 9.45 -4.84
C ASP A 166 14.57 10.65 -4.98
N ALA A 167 15.51 10.53 -5.92
CA ALA A 167 16.44 11.58 -6.31
C ALA A 167 16.27 12.01 -7.79
N ASN A 168 15.16 11.63 -8.42
CA ASN A 168 14.87 11.79 -9.84
C ASN A 168 13.69 12.73 -10.09
N SER A 169 12.68 12.27 -10.81
CA SER A 169 11.51 13.06 -11.21
C SER A 169 10.74 13.66 -10.02
N GLY A 170 10.53 12.89 -8.95
CA GLY A 170 9.87 13.38 -7.74
C GLY A 170 10.71 14.45 -7.05
N TYR A 171 12.02 14.24 -6.90
CA TYR A 171 12.91 15.26 -6.34
C TYR A 171 12.90 16.55 -7.17
N GLN A 172 12.88 16.45 -8.52
CA GLN A 172 12.81 17.63 -9.40
C GLN A 172 11.49 18.39 -9.21
N LEU A 173 10.35 17.67 -9.16
CA LEU A 173 9.05 18.30 -8.92
C LEU A 173 9.00 18.99 -7.56
N PHE A 174 9.32 18.27 -6.49
CA PHE A 174 9.21 18.81 -5.13
C PHE A 174 10.28 19.87 -4.82
N THR A 175 11.43 19.87 -5.50
CA THR A 175 12.37 20.98 -5.47
C THR A 175 11.72 22.22 -6.05
N LYS A 176 11.03 22.10 -7.19
CA LYS A 176 10.35 23.23 -7.83
C LYS A 176 9.19 23.77 -6.99
N ILE A 177 8.43 22.88 -6.36
CA ILE A 177 7.39 23.24 -5.37
C ILE A 177 8.04 23.96 -4.18
N GLY A 178 9.14 23.41 -3.63
CA GLY A 178 9.85 24.02 -2.51
C GLY A 178 10.38 25.42 -2.81
N GLU A 179 10.89 25.67 -4.03
CA GLU A 179 11.30 27.01 -4.47
C GLU A 179 10.17 28.03 -4.37
N LYS A 180 8.92 27.65 -4.73
CA LYS A 180 7.74 28.51 -4.65
C LYS A 180 7.40 28.91 -3.20
N TYR A 181 7.64 28.05 -2.23
CA TYR A 181 7.38 28.28 -0.80
C TYR A 181 8.63 28.70 0.00
N GLY A 182 9.79 28.82 -0.65
CA GLY A 182 11.06 29.12 0.03
C GLY A 182 11.57 27.99 0.92
N VAL A 183 11.21 26.73 0.60
CA VAL A 183 11.51 25.54 1.37
C VAL A 183 12.53 24.67 0.64
N ALA A 184 13.58 24.23 1.35
CA ALA A 184 14.59 23.36 0.76
C ALA A 184 14.07 21.92 0.60
N CYS A 185 14.35 21.28 -0.54
CA CYS A 185 14.06 19.89 -0.81
C CYS A 185 15.32 19.03 -0.72
N ILE A 186 15.26 17.89 -0.06
CA ILE A 186 16.37 16.96 0.17
C ILE A 186 15.94 15.57 -0.36
N PRO A 187 16.76 14.89 -1.20
CA PRO A 187 16.45 13.54 -1.62
C PRO A 187 16.96 12.52 -0.59
N ALA A 188 16.15 11.50 -0.29
CA ALA A 188 16.58 10.34 0.50
C ALA A 188 17.37 9.32 -0.34
N ALA A 189 17.18 9.34 -1.66
CA ALA A 189 17.75 8.36 -2.59
C ALA A 189 17.34 6.91 -2.27
N GLY A 190 16.06 6.71 -2.00
CA GLY A 190 15.41 5.43 -1.75
C GLY A 190 14.70 5.36 -0.39
N LYS A 191 13.58 4.62 -0.37
CA LYS A 191 12.70 4.49 0.80
C LYS A 191 13.42 3.99 2.07
N ASP A 192 14.40 3.09 1.91
CA ASP A 192 15.17 2.53 3.04
C ASP A 192 16.05 3.57 3.74
N ASN A 193 16.39 4.67 3.06
CA ASN A 193 17.21 5.74 3.61
C ASN A 193 16.38 6.81 4.37
N ILE A 194 15.05 6.83 4.20
CA ILE A 194 14.20 7.87 4.78
C ILE A 194 14.36 7.95 6.29
N LYS A 195 14.33 6.81 6.99
CA LYS A 195 14.51 6.76 8.44
C LYS A 195 15.83 7.38 8.89
N GLN A 196 16.93 7.05 8.20
CA GLN A 196 18.26 7.58 8.51
C GLN A 196 18.35 9.09 8.24
N LYS A 197 17.68 9.58 7.18
CA LYS A 197 17.67 10.99 6.82
C LYS A 197 16.81 11.83 7.75
N ILE A 198 15.62 11.33 8.14
CA ILE A 198 14.71 12.08 9.00
C ILE A 198 15.15 12.11 10.46
N PHE A 199 15.83 11.07 10.96
CA PHE A 199 16.20 10.94 12.36
C PHE A 199 16.92 12.18 12.94
N PRO A 200 17.97 12.78 12.30
CA PRO A 200 18.65 13.97 12.81
C PRO A 200 17.80 15.24 12.76
N MET A 201 16.76 15.29 11.94
CA MET A 201 15.89 16.47 11.79
C MET A 201 14.43 16.22 12.17
N LYS A 202 14.16 15.15 12.96
CA LYS A 202 12.80 14.77 13.37
C LYS A 202 12.06 15.84 14.19
N SER A 203 12.77 16.74 14.85
CA SER A 203 12.21 17.88 15.60
C SER A 203 12.02 19.15 14.74
N GLU A 204 12.36 19.11 13.47
CA GLU A 204 12.06 20.16 12.49
C GLU A 204 10.71 19.84 11.81
N LYS A 205 10.08 20.87 11.23
CA LYS A 205 8.84 20.67 10.45
C LYS A 205 9.18 20.18 9.04
N VAL A 206 9.51 18.89 8.94
CA VAL A 206 9.85 18.25 7.67
C VAL A 206 8.61 17.53 7.11
N LEU A 207 8.31 17.75 5.83
CA LEU A 207 7.36 16.93 5.10
C LEU A 207 8.12 15.83 4.36
N VAL A 208 7.88 14.58 4.77
CA VAL A 208 8.41 13.39 4.09
C VAL A 208 7.43 12.98 3.01
N ILE A 209 7.91 12.82 1.80
CA ILE A 209 7.13 12.49 0.61
C ILE A 209 7.64 11.16 0.04
N ALA A 210 6.75 10.16 -0.03
CA ALA A 210 7.10 8.82 -0.52
C ALA A 210 5.92 8.14 -1.21
N ASP A 211 6.20 7.14 -2.04
CA ASP A 211 5.19 6.38 -2.79
C ASP A 211 4.43 5.41 -1.87
N GLY A 212 3.25 5.83 -1.41
CA GLY A 212 2.41 5.10 -0.45
C GLY A 212 2.04 3.68 -0.88
N ALA A 213 1.96 3.44 -2.19
CA ALA A 213 1.68 2.11 -2.75
C ALA A 213 2.76 1.05 -2.45
N ALA A 214 3.98 1.48 -2.08
CA ALA A 214 5.10 0.57 -1.82
C ALA A 214 5.87 0.89 -0.51
N PHE A 215 5.40 1.85 0.28
CA PHE A 215 6.05 2.33 1.50
C PHE A 215 5.68 1.55 2.77
N GLY A 216 4.81 0.56 2.66
CA GLY A 216 4.34 -0.22 3.80
C GLY A 216 5.43 -0.82 4.68
N PRO A 217 6.53 -1.40 4.14
CA PRO A 217 7.63 -1.94 4.93
C PRO A 217 8.31 -0.94 5.87
N GLN A 218 8.35 0.34 5.52
CA GLN A 218 9.00 1.40 6.29
C GLN A 218 8.09 2.00 7.38
N MET A 219 6.77 1.79 7.26
CA MET A 219 5.78 2.50 8.10
C MET A 219 5.93 2.25 9.59
N ASN A 220 6.25 1.03 10.01
CA ASN A 220 6.36 0.72 11.43
C ASN A 220 7.48 1.54 12.11
N ASP A 221 8.62 1.62 11.46
CA ASP A 221 9.78 2.37 11.95
C ASP A 221 9.54 3.89 11.94
N ILE A 222 8.96 4.40 10.85
CA ILE A 222 8.63 5.82 10.71
C ILE A 222 7.54 6.21 11.70
N TYR A 223 6.49 5.40 11.85
CA TYR A 223 5.42 5.67 12.79
C TYR A 223 5.90 5.69 14.23
N ARG A 224 6.80 4.77 14.64
CA ARG A 224 7.44 4.81 15.97
C ARG A 224 8.20 6.12 16.19
N LEU A 225 8.94 6.58 15.18
CA LEU A 225 9.65 7.85 15.26
C LEU A 225 8.70 9.04 15.39
N MET A 226 7.54 9.01 14.73
CA MET A 226 6.49 10.04 14.84
C MET A 226 5.85 10.11 16.23
N GLN A 227 5.88 9.01 16.99
CA GLN A 227 5.31 8.98 18.36
C GLN A 227 6.29 9.53 19.42
N GLU A 228 7.50 9.91 19.07
CA GLU A 228 8.42 10.54 20.02
C GLU A 228 7.99 11.99 20.32
N ASP A 229 8.08 12.40 21.58
CA ASP A 229 7.56 13.71 22.09
C ASP A 229 8.08 14.94 21.32
N ASN A 230 9.27 14.84 20.71
CA ASN A 230 9.90 15.92 19.98
C ASN A 230 9.77 15.80 18.44
N ALA A 231 9.05 14.81 17.95
CA ALA A 231 8.84 14.63 16.52
C ALA A 231 7.86 15.69 15.98
N LYS A 232 8.24 16.37 14.91
CA LYS A 232 7.43 17.41 14.24
C LYS A 232 7.28 17.19 12.74
N PHE A 233 7.88 16.13 12.22
CA PHE A 233 7.73 15.81 10.80
C PHE A 233 6.38 15.18 10.50
N SER A 234 5.93 15.36 9.29
CA SER A 234 4.68 14.79 8.75
C SER A 234 4.96 13.97 7.50
N LEU A 235 3.98 13.18 7.09
CA LEU A 235 4.06 12.32 5.91
C LEU A 235 3.05 12.77 4.86
N TYR A 236 3.45 12.74 3.60
CA TYR A 236 2.58 12.78 2.44
C TYR A 236 2.87 11.53 1.60
N LEU A 237 1.90 10.64 1.52
CA LEU A 237 2.04 9.31 0.94
C LEU A 237 1.00 9.09 -0.17
N PRO A 238 1.11 9.81 -1.31
CA PRO A 238 0.30 9.51 -2.48
C PRO A 238 0.56 8.08 -2.94
N GLU A 239 -0.30 7.50 -3.78
CA GLU A 239 -0.03 6.16 -4.33
C GLU A 239 1.33 6.09 -5.02
N SER A 240 1.64 7.08 -5.86
CA SER A 240 2.97 7.36 -6.40
C SER A 240 3.04 8.80 -6.92
N LEU A 241 4.24 9.25 -7.33
CA LEU A 241 4.40 10.51 -8.05
C LEU A 241 3.52 10.56 -9.29
N GLU A 242 3.52 9.50 -10.09
CA GLU A 242 2.78 9.44 -11.35
C GLU A 242 1.26 9.47 -11.11
N TRP A 243 0.79 8.84 -10.03
CA TRP A 243 -0.60 8.96 -9.60
C TRP A 243 -0.98 10.41 -9.30
N LEU A 244 -0.12 11.17 -8.63
CA LEU A 244 -0.33 12.59 -8.33
C LEU A 244 -0.39 13.42 -9.62
N LEU A 245 0.51 13.18 -10.57
CA LEU A 245 0.51 13.85 -11.87
C LEU A 245 -0.74 13.54 -12.70
N LEU A 246 -1.23 12.31 -12.66
CA LEU A 246 -2.47 11.89 -13.31
C LEU A 246 -3.69 12.52 -12.64
N LYS A 247 -3.70 12.61 -11.30
CA LYS A 247 -4.78 13.21 -10.50
C LYS A 247 -4.93 14.72 -10.78
N ALA A 248 -3.84 15.42 -11.06
CA ALA A 248 -3.85 16.83 -11.42
C ALA A 248 -4.49 17.13 -12.81
N ASP A 249 -5.00 16.09 -13.48
CA ASP A 249 -5.72 16.16 -14.77
C ASP A 249 -5.02 16.99 -15.86
N LEU A 250 -3.67 16.91 -15.89
CA LEU A 250 -2.86 17.63 -16.88
C LEU A 250 -3.03 17.11 -18.30
N LEU A 251 -3.58 15.90 -18.45
CA LEU A 251 -3.80 15.21 -19.72
C LEU A 251 -5.20 15.46 -20.32
N GLY A 252 -6.16 15.88 -19.50
CA GLY A 252 -7.56 16.11 -19.92
C GLY A 252 -8.25 14.85 -20.47
N GLN A 253 -7.93 13.65 -19.92
CA GLN A 253 -8.45 12.37 -20.39
C GLN A 253 -9.44 11.79 -19.35
N PRO A 254 -10.75 11.78 -19.61
CA PRO A 254 -11.78 11.39 -18.64
C PRO A 254 -11.66 9.96 -18.11
N ASP A 255 -11.16 9.02 -18.93
CA ASP A 255 -10.96 7.63 -18.52
C ASP A 255 -9.87 7.45 -17.44
N ILE A 256 -8.93 8.39 -17.36
CA ILE A 256 -7.93 8.40 -16.28
C ILE A 256 -8.61 8.65 -14.92
N LEU A 257 -9.59 9.56 -14.86
CA LEU A 257 -10.32 9.83 -13.63
C LEU A 257 -11.09 8.59 -13.13
N GLU A 258 -11.68 7.82 -14.04
CA GLU A 258 -12.34 6.56 -13.70
C GLU A 258 -11.33 5.54 -13.12
N ILE A 259 -10.15 5.40 -13.73
CA ILE A 259 -9.08 4.53 -13.24
C ILE A 259 -8.62 4.97 -11.84
N LEU A 260 -8.46 6.27 -11.60
CA LEU A 260 -8.03 6.80 -10.30
C LEU A 260 -9.09 6.62 -9.20
N GLN A 261 -10.38 6.63 -9.55
CA GLN A 261 -11.47 6.40 -8.61
C GLN A 261 -11.64 4.92 -8.23
N HIS A 262 -11.36 4.01 -9.16
CA HIS A 262 -11.56 2.57 -9.01
C HIS A 262 -10.33 1.75 -9.43
N PRO A 263 -9.11 2.06 -8.93
CA PRO A 263 -7.88 1.47 -9.45
C PRO A 263 -7.85 -0.05 -9.34
N ALA A 264 -8.45 -0.63 -8.31
CA ALA A 264 -8.52 -2.07 -8.13
C ALA A 264 -9.15 -2.80 -9.32
N ASP A 265 -10.11 -2.16 -10.03
CA ASP A 265 -10.80 -2.77 -11.16
C ASP A 265 -9.95 -2.80 -12.45
N PHE A 266 -8.87 -2.03 -12.48
CA PHE A 266 -7.97 -1.90 -13.63
C PHE A 266 -6.61 -2.57 -13.43
N ILE A 267 -6.14 -2.70 -12.19
CA ILE A 267 -4.79 -3.18 -11.89
C ILE A 267 -4.78 -4.71 -11.77
N GLU A 268 -4.21 -5.38 -12.77
CA GLU A 268 -4.03 -6.84 -12.76
C GLU A 268 -2.76 -7.24 -11.98
N SER A 269 -2.93 -8.06 -10.91
CA SER A 269 -1.84 -8.47 -10.01
C SER A 269 -0.72 -9.26 -10.69
N SER A 270 -1.05 -10.02 -11.72
CA SER A 270 -0.05 -10.79 -12.50
C SER A 270 0.83 -9.91 -13.39
N GLU A 271 0.38 -8.68 -13.70
CA GLU A 271 1.12 -7.72 -14.51
C GLU A 271 1.85 -6.70 -13.64
N PHE A 272 1.20 -6.25 -12.57
CA PHE A 272 1.72 -5.17 -11.71
C PHE A 272 1.87 -5.62 -10.26
N PHE A 273 3.11 -5.77 -9.82
CA PHE A 273 3.43 -6.17 -8.46
C PHE A 273 3.12 -5.11 -7.39
N SER A 274 3.01 -3.83 -7.78
CA SER A 274 2.52 -2.73 -6.95
C SER A 274 1.72 -1.74 -7.80
N TRP A 275 0.86 -0.97 -7.16
CA TRP A 275 0.11 0.09 -7.83
C TRP A 275 1.01 1.22 -8.36
N GLU A 276 2.13 1.50 -7.70
CA GLU A 276 3.16 2.41 -8.21
C GLU A 276 3.57 2.04 -9.64
N ARG A 277 3.89 0.76 -9.89
CA ARG A 277 4.29 0.28 -11.22
C ARG A 277 3.21 0.45 -12.27
N PHE A 278 1.94 0.26 -11.87
CA PHE A 278 0.82 0.49 -12.77
C PHE A 278 0.70 1.97 -13.15
N PHE A 279 0.75 2.89 -12.18
CA PHE A 279 0.61 4.32 -12.48
C PHE A 279 1.79 4.86 -13.27
N THR A 280 3.01 4.37 -13.02
CA THR A 280 4.18 4.67 -13.86
C THR A 280 3.93 4.24 -15.31
N ASN A 281 3.53 2.99 -15.52
CA ASN A 281 3.22 2.48 -16.85
C ASN A 281 2.07 3.25 -17.52
N LEU A 282 1.00 3.57 -16.79
CA LEU A 282 -0.13 4.33 -17.30
C LEU A 282 0.32 5.71 -17.79
N LEU A 283 1.06 6.47 -16.98
CA LEU A 283 1.53 7.80 -17.37
C LEU A 283 2.48 7.75 -18.57
N GLU A 284 3.43 6.81 -18.59
CA GLU A 284 4.31 6.59 -19.74
C GLU A 284 3.52 6.29 -21.02
N GLN A 285 2.55 5.39 -20.97
CA GLN A 285 1.72 5.02 -22.11
C GLN A 285 0.87 6.20 -22.63
N ARG A 286 0.30 6.98 -21.72
CA ARG A 286 -0.56 8.11 -22.06
C ARG A 286 0.19 9.31 -22.64
N THR A 287 1.47 9.43 -22.35
CA THR A 287 2.30 10.56 -22.76
C THR A 287 3.32 10.22 -23.86
N LYS A 288 3.49 8.95 -24.24
CA LYS A 288 4.54 8.48 -25.16
C LYS A 288 4.57 9.21 -26.50
N ASP A 289 3.39 9.57 -27.03
CA ASP A 289 3.23 10.20 -28.35
C ASP A 289 3.15 11.75 -28.26
N ILE A 290 3.37 12.34 -27.07
CA ILE A 290 3.29 13.78 -26.81
C ILE A 290 4.68 14.26 -26.35
N PRO A 291 5.56 14.70 -27.28
CA PRO A 291 6.97 14.92 -26.96
C PRO A 291 7.26 15.89 -25.81
N TYR A 292 6.47 16.95 -25.64
CA TYR A 292 6.70 17.98 -24.61
C TYR A 292 6.27 17.57 -23.21
N MET A 293 5.42 16.53 -23.07
CA MET A 293 4.97 16.00 -21.80
C MET A 293 5.30 14.51 -21.60
N ARG A 294 6.04 13.91 -22.53
CA ARG A 294 6.44 12.51 -22.45
C ARG A 294 7.15 12.22 -21.14
N TYR A 295 6.49 11.48 -20.27
CA TYR A 295 7.01 11.15 -18.95
C TYR A 295 8.31 10.35 -19.03
N ASP A 296 9.28 10.72 -18.21
CA ASP A 296 10.54 10.00 -17.99
C ASP A 296 10.86 10.04 -16.49
N LYS A 297 10.94 8.86 -15.85
CA LYS A 297 11.20 8.73 -14.41
C LYS A 297 12.58 9.28 -14.02
N GLY A 298 13.56 9.29 -14.94
CA GLY A 298 14.90 9.86 -14.71
C GLY A 298 14.96 11.37 -14.81
N LYS A 299 14.14 11.97 -15.69
CA LYS A 299 14.12 13.41 -15.94
C LYS A 299 12.69 13.89 -16.21
N LEU A 300 12.13 14.61 -15.27
CA LEU A 300 10.78 15.17 -15.42
C LEU A 300 10.77 16.24 -16.55
N PRO A 301 9.87 16.12 -17.54
CA PRO A 301 9.70 17.14 -18.56
C PRO A 301 9.34 18.51 -17.99
N GLU A 302 9.84 19.58 -18.62
CA GLU A 302 9.61 20.97 -18.21
C GLU A 302 8.11 21.32 -18.15
N PHE A 303 7.30 20.64 -18.93
CA PHE A 303 5.84 20.78 -18.92
C PHE A 303 5.25 20.67 -17.51
N TYR A 304 5.67 19.65 -16.73
CA TYR A 304 5.18 19.44 -15.37
C TYR A 304 5.67 20.49 -14.38
N LEU A 305 6.75 21.20 -14.72
CA LEU A 305 7.39 22.23 -13.89
C LEU A 305 6.89 23.65 -14.19
N GLN A 306 6.03 23.84 -15.21
CA GLN A 306 5.40 25.11 -15.53
C GLN A 306 4.46 25.54 -14.41
N GLU A 307 4.41 26.84 -14.12
CA GLU A 307 3.70 27.36 -12.94
C GLU A 307 2.22 26.97 -12.90
N GLU A 308 1.49 27.04 -14.01
CA GLU A 308 0.08 26.63 -14.10
C GLU A 308 -0.11 25.15 -13.77
N ASN A 309 0.79 24.28 -14.23
CA ASN A 309 0.70 22.83 -13.97
C ASN A 309 1.12 22.49 -12.54
N LEU A 310 2.12 23.20 -12.00
CA LEU A 310 2.51 23.09 -10.59
C LEU A 310 1.37 23.46 -9.65
N GLU A 311 0.61 24.52 -9.95
CA GLU A 311 -0.55 24.92 -9.14
C GLU A 311 -1.64 23.83 -9.11
N LYS A 312 -1.92 23.19 -10.25
CA LYS A 312 -2.84 22.06 -10.31
C LYS A 312 -2.35 20.87 -9.47
N ILE A 313 -1.04 20.56 -9.54
CA ILE A 313 -0.45 19.47 -8.76
C ILE A 313 -0.51 19.78 -7.26
N ILE A 314 -0.18 21.00 -6.86
CA ILE A 314 -0.24 21.44 -5.45
C ILE A 314 -1.67 21.36 -4.91
N ALA A 315 -2.66 21.80 -5.70
CA ALA A 315 -4.07 21.72 -5.31
C ALA A 315 -4.55 20.27 -5.02
N GLU A 316 -3.93 19.27 -5.64
CA GLU A 316 -4.23 17.86 -5.37
C GLU A 316 -3.49 17.30 -4.12
N MET A 317 -2.54 18.07 -3.56
CA MET A 317 -1.87 17.73 -2.30
C MET A 317 -2.59 18.32 -1.08
N GLU A 318 -3.24 19.47 -1.23
CA GLU A 318 -4.00 20.21 -0.21
C GLU A 318 -5.44 19.67 -0.06
#